data_5c5662dec7723c7c071aedc156477a04
#
_entry.id   5c5662dec7723c7c071aedc156477a04
#
_cell.length_a   1.000
_cell.length_b   1.000
_cell.length_c   1.000
_cell.angle_alpha   90.00
_cell.angle_beta   90.00
_cell.angle_gamma   90.00
#
_symmetry.space_group_name_H-M   'P 1'
#
loop_
_entity.id
_entity.type
_entity.pdbx_description
1 polymer ?
#
loop_
_entity_poly.entity_id
_entity_poly.type
_entity_poly.pdbx_seq_one_letter_code
_entity_poly.pdbx_strand_id
1 'polypeptide(L)'
;YPMKNISWYSLFKWKPPELNSIDFLIKVVKNNEGQDEINPLLKEKKNASGKIIRKFKKYKTLELYVGGHKDVVSRNGKKYRPYGPILFNPFGDNSTEYNRAKIFIDSYENMNTSDPLSGETDIIMDDTIVEFSYDSSKKDGFKWIPIRVRYNKTSLYKNGGRNYGNNEKTANDIFMAYQVPVLEDVIVSGNIPKELLEKQTKFRKEMSANSVKRSVNEYYTTNTSDKNHIRQKYQSFHNVIV
;
A
#
# COMPACT_ATOMS: atom_id res chain seq x y z
N TYR A 1 -14.57 -17.07 -29.15
CA TYR A 1 -14.86 -17.04 -27.69
C TYR A 1 -13.64 -17.59 -26.96
N PRO A 2 -13.14 -16.92 -25.91
CA PRO A 2 -12.01 -17.44 -25.15
C PRO A 2 -12.40 -18.77 -24.50
N MET A 3 -11.52 -19.75 -24.57
CA MET A 3 -11.70 -21.01 -23.85
C MET A 3 -11.77 -20.74 -22.35
N LYS A 4 -12.65 -21.46 -21.64
CA LYS A 4 -12.71 -21.38 -20.17
C LYS A 4 -11.31 -21.60 -19.59
N ASN A 5 -10.89 -20.73 -18.66
CA ASN A 5 -9.63 -20.77 -17.91
C ASN A 5 -8.35 -20.30 -18.66
N ILE A 6 -8.44 -19.67 -19.82
CA ILE A 6 -7.29 -19.02 -20.45
C ILE A 6 -7.40 -17.50 -20.21
N SER A 7 -6.39 -16.91 -19.60
CA SER A 7 -6.30 -15.45 -19.49
C SER A 7 -6.12 -14.85 -20.88
N TRP A 8 -7.05 -14.03 -21.29
CA TRP A 8 -6.94 -13.33 -22.56
C TRP A 8 -5.99 -12.13 -22.40
N TYR A 9 -4.72 -12.34 -22.73
CA TYR A 9 -3.66 -11.33 -22.58
C TYR A 9 -3.81 -10.12 -23.50
N SER A 10 -4.70 -10.16 -24.50
CA SER A 10 -5.06 -9.02 -25.35
C SER A 10 -6.16 -8.15 -24.76
N LEU A 11 -6.76 -8.53 -23.61
CA LEU A 11 -7.77 -7.76 -22.94
C LEU A 11 -7.13 -6.88 -21.86
N PHE A 12 -7.11 -5.59 -22.08
CA PHE A 12 -6.67 -4.60 -21.11
C PHE A 12 -7.89 -3.98 -20.43
N LYS A 13 -7.84 -3.91 -19.11
CA LYS A 13 -8.84 -3.21 -18.30
C LYS A 13 -8.22 -1.94 -17.76
N TRP A 14 -8.53 -0.82 -18.40
CA TRP A 14 -8.17 0.49 -17.88
C TRP A 14 -9.23 0.99 -16.90
N LYS A 15 -8.78 1.75 -15.90
CA LYS A 15 -9.63 2.49 -14.97
C LYS A 15 -9.11 3.90 -14.85
N PRO A 16 -9.99 4.91 -14.76
CA PRO A 16 -9.59 6.26 -14.34
C PRO A 16 -8.75 6.20 -13.05
N PRO A 17 -7.71 7.04 -12.93
CA PRO A 17 -6.81 7.01 -11.78
C PRO A 17 -7.52 7.11 -10.43
N GLU A 18 -8.57 7.93 -10.35
CA GLU A 18 -9.39 8.15 -9.15
C GLU A 18 -10.21 6.92 -8.72
N LEU A 19 -10.43 5.96 -9.63
CA LEU A 19 -11.12 4.70 -9.33
C LEU A 19 -10.15 3.57 -8.94
N ASN A 20 -8.86 3.84 -8.90
CA ASN A 20 -7.90 2.89 -8.38
C ASN A 20 -8.08 2.73 -6.87
N SER A 21 -7.88 1.53 -6.37
CA SER A 21 -7.97 1.23 -4.95
C SER A 21 -7.07 0.06 -4.58
N ILE A 22 -6.62 0.03 -3.32
CA ILE A 22 -5.80 -1.03 -2.76
C ILE A 22 -6.54 -1.63 -1.56
N ASP A 23 -6.60 -2.96 -1.52
CA ASP A 23 -7.13 -3.70 -0.37
C ASP A 23 -5.98 -3.99 0.61
N PHE A 24 -5.97 -3.32 1.73
CA PHE A 24 -5.01 -3.54 2.81
C PHE A 24 -5.62 -4.35 3.95
N LEU A 25 -4.84 -5.25 4.53
CA LEU A 25 -5.08 -5.70 5.89
C LEU A 25 -4.63 -4.55 6.81
N ILE A 26 -5.52 -4.09 7.68
CA ILE A 26 -5.21 -3.00 8.60
C ILE A 26 -4.97 -3.50 10.01
N LYS A 27 -4.07 -2.82 10.72
CA LYS A 27 -3.89 -2.97 12.16
C LYS A 27 -3.90 -1.61 12.81
N VAL A 28 -4.69 -1.47 13.87
CA VAL A 28 -4.75 -0.24 14.65
C VAL A 28 -3.49 -0.12 15.51
N VAL A 29 -2.82 1.03 15.45
CA VAL A 29 -1.68 1.30 16.31
C VAL A 29 -2.15 1.36 17.76
N LYS A 30 -1.45 0.65 18.63
CA LYS A 30 -1.77 0.55 20.06
C LYS A 30 -0.79 1.39 20.90
N ASN A 31 -1.27 1.89 22.01
CA ASN A 31 -0.45 2.50 23.04
C ASN A 31 0.31 1.44 23.86
N ASN A 32 1.10 1.88 24.83
CA ASN A 32 1.89 0.97 25.69
C ASN A 32 1.03 0.03 26.56
N GLU A 33 -0.25 0.34 26.73
CA GLU A 33 -1.21 -0.48 27.48
C GLU A 33 -2.00 -1.45 26.60
N GLY A 34 -1.70 -1.47 25.28
CA GLY A 34 -2.38 -2.33 24.31
C GLY A 34 -3.74 -1.82 23.84
N GLN A 35 -4.15 -0.60 24.22
CA GLN A 35 -5.36 0.05 23.75
C GLN A 35 -5.11 0.82 22.45
N ASP A 36 -6.19 1.12 21.70
CA ASP A 36 -6.08 1.94 20.50
C ASP A 36 -5.52 3.32 20.82
N GLU A 37 -4.46 3.71 20.11
CA GLU A 37 -3.87 5.04 20.27
C GLU A 37 -4.76 6.09 19.62
N ILE A 38 -5.34 6.99 20.45
CA ILE A 38 -6.18 8.10 20.00
C ILE A 38 -5.41 9.40 20.11
N ASN A 39 -5.26 10.08 18.98
CA ASN A 39 -4.51 11.32 18.87
C ASN A 39 -5.41 12.51 18.54
N PRO A 40 -5.24 13.67 19.21
CA PRO A 40 -5.95 14.89 18.86
C PRO A 40 -5.31 15.60 17.67
N LEU A 41 -6.15 16.23 16.83
CA LEU A 41 -5.73 17.15 15.80
C LEU A 41 -6.50 18.45 15.91
N LEU A 42 -5.78 19.57 16.04
CA LEU A 42 -6.39 20.89 16.01
C LEU A 42 -6.70 21.27 14.57
N LYS A 43 -7.98 21.51 14.28
CA LYS A 43 -8.43 22.10 13.01
C LYS A 43 -8.85 23.55 13.22
N GLU A 44 -8.27 24.44 12.46
CA GLU A 44 -8.67 25.84 12.40
C GLU A 44 -9.49 26.09 11.13
N LYS A 45 -10.62 26.73 11.27
CA LYS A 45 -11.48 27.14 10.16
C LYS A 45 -11.91 28.59 10.38
N LYS A 46 -11.79 29.42 9.35
CA LYS A 46 -12.39 30.76 9.38
C LYS A 46 -13.89 30.62 9.09
N ASN A 47 -14.72 31.27 9.92
CA ASN A 47 -16.14 31.40 9.65
C ASN A 47 -16.40 32.49 8.61
N ALA A 48 -17.66 32.68 8.20
CA ALA A 48 -18.08 33.71 7.22
C ALA A 48 -17.72 35.15 7.66
N SER A 49 -17.55 35.39 8.98
CA SER A 49 -17.14 36.69 9.54
C SER A 49 -15.63 36.83 9.73
N GLY A 50 -14.83 35.89 9.17
CA GLY A 50 -13.37 35.93 9.28
C GLY A 50 -12.78 35.45 10.62
N LYS A 51 -13.62 35.12 11.61
CA LYS A 51 -13.19 34.65 12.93
C LYS A 51 -12.66 33.21 12.85
N ILE A 52 -11.51 32.95 13.45
CA ILE A 52 -10.93 31.61 13.54
C ILE A 52 -11.70 30.79 14.57
N ILE A 53 -12.28 29.69 14.10
CA ILE A 53 -12.89 28.66 14.95
C ILE A 53 -11.90 27.50 15.04
N ARG A 54 -11.55 27.13 16.26
CA ARG A 54 -10.69 25.99 16.56
C ARG A 54 -11.53 24.81 17.02
N LYS A 55 -11.39 23.66 16.37
CA LYS A 55 -12.04 22.41 16.76
C LYS A 55 -10.99 21.31 16.86
N PHE A 56 -11.02 20.57 17.94
CA PHE A 56 -10.26 19.34 18.05
C PHE A 56 -11.05 18.22 17.37
N LYS A 57 -10.35 17.46 16.51
CA LYS A 57 -10.80 16.17 16.00
C LYS A 57 -9.85 15.10 16.50
N LYS A 58 -10.40 13.97 16.88
CA LYS A 58 -9.61 12.80 17.25
C LYS A 58 -9.43 11.88 16.05
N TYR A 59 -8.31 11.17 15.98
CA TYR A 59 -8.04 10.15 14.96
C TYR A 59 -7.29 8.96 15.57
N LYS A 60 -7.44 7.80 14.94
CA LYS A 60 -6.61 6.62 15.14
C LYS A 60 -5.68 6.45 13.95
N THR A 61 -4.54 5.80 14.17
CA THR A 61 -3.56 5.48 13.12
C THR A 61 -3.66 4.00 12.80
N LEU A 62 -3.75 3.68 11.52
CA LEU A 62 -3.72 2.32 11.00
C LEU A 62 -2.36 2.05 10.36
N GLU A 63 -1.83 0.87 10.55
CA GLU A 63 -0.77 0.29 9.74
C GLU A 63 -1.39 -0.51 8.60
N LEU A 64 -0.82 -0.35 7.39
CA LEU A 64 -1.34 -0.92 6.15
C LEU A 64 -0.44 -2.09 5.72
N TYR A 65 -1.04 -3.28 5.61
CA TYR A 65 -0.34 -4.50 5.25
C TYR A 65 -0.84 -5.05 3.92
N VAL A 66 0.05 -5.63 3.15
CA VAL A 66 -0.22 -6.36 1.90
C VAL A 66 0.26 -7.80 2.03
N GLY A 67 -0.21 -8.68 1.15
CA GLY A 67 0.29 -10.05 1.07
C GLY A 67 1.67 -10.09 0.42
N GLY A 68 2.65 -10.65 1.11
CA GLY A 68 4.01 -10.74 0.59
C GLY A 68 4.86 -11.79 1.30
N HIS A 69 6.10 -11.92 0.86
CA HIS A 69 7.07 -12.81 1.49
C HIS A 69 7.75 -12.09 2.65
N LYS A 70 7.64 -12.67 3.83
CA LYS A 70 8.37 -12.22 5.03
C LYS A 70 9.86 -12.52 4.91
N ASP A 71 10.63 -12.05 5.88
CA ASP A 71 12.06 -12.34 5.97
C ASP A 71 12.36 -13.85 5.99
N VAL A 72 13.57 -14.19 5.59
CA VAL A 72 14.02 -15.57 5.56
C VAL A 72 14.09 -16.11 6.99
N VAL A 73 13.38 -17.20 7.23
CA VAL A 73 13.48 -17.95 8.49
C VAL A 73 14.12 -19.31 8.26
N SER A 74 14.81 -19.82 9.28
CA SER A 74 15.40 -21.16 9.26
C SER A 74 14.60 -22.09 10.15
N ARG A 75 14.19 -23.24 9.60
CA ARG A 75 13.54 -24.32 10.35
C ARG A 75 14.14 -25.66 9.92
N ASN A 76 14.62 -26.44 10.87
CA ASN A 76 15.29 -27.74 10.63
C ASN A 76 16.42 -27.63 9.58
N GLY A 77 17.26 -26.58 9.68
CA GLY A 77 18.38 -26.35 8.75
C GLY A 77 17.98 -25.86 7.34
N LYS A 78 16.70 -25.79 7.04
CA LYS A 78 16.21 -25.28 5.74
C LYS A 78 15.76 -23.84 5.85
N LYS A 79 16.25 -22.98 4.96
CA LYS A 79 15.82 -21.58 4.83
C LYS A 79 14.58 -21.49 3.95
N TYR A 80 13.58 -20.77 4.37
CA TYR A 80 12.37 -20.49 3.59
C TYR A 80 11.83 -19.09 3.88
N ARG A 81 11.05 -18.54 2.96
CA ARG A 81 10.35 -17.27 3.11
C ARG A 81 8.85 -17.53 3.28
N PRO A 82 8.31 -17.38 4.49
CA PRO A 82 6.87 -17.52 4.69
C PRO A 82 6.11 -16.40 3.99
N TYR A 83 4.98 -16.75 3.36
CA TYR A 83 4.06 -15.77 2.81
C TYR A 83 3.07 -15.33 3.89
N GLY A 84 2.82 -14.04 3.99
CA GLY A 84 1.86 -13.48 4.94
C GLY A 84 1.79 -11.96 4.84
N PRO A 85 1.16 -11.30 5.83
CA PRO A 85 1.12 -9.83 5.86
C PRO A 85 2.51 -9.24 6.05
N ILE A 86 2.85 -8.28 5.19
CA ILE A 86 4.02 -7.40 5.29
C ILE A 86 3.57 -5.95 5.21
N LEU A 87 4.24 -5.04 5.90
CA LEU A 87 3.96 -3.61 5.81
C LEU A 87 4.10 -3.13 4.37
N PHE A 88 3.11 -2.35 3.91
CA PHE A 88 3.16 -1.75 2.58
C PHE A 88 4.25 -0.70 2.54
N ASN A 89 5.28 -0.95 1.74
CA ASN A 89 6.41 -0.05 1.62
C ASN A 89 6.91 -0.03 0.17
N PRO A 90 6.28 0.76 -0.70
CA PRO A 90 6.55 0.75 -2.14
C PRO A 90 7.99 1.16 -2.48
N PHE A 91 8.63 1.98 -1.65
CA PHE A 91 9.99 2.44 -1.88
C PHE A 91 11.06 1.71 -1.07
N GLY A 92 10.68 0.81 -0.15
CA GLY A 92 11.62 0.05 0.67
C GLY A 92 12.48 0.91 1.61
N ASP A 93 12.09 2.16 1.82
CA ASP A 93 12.70 3.07 2.78
C ASP A 93 12.10 2.87 4.19
N ASN A 94 12.60 3.58 5.18
CA ASN A 94 12.07 3.55 6.54
C ASN A 94 10.93 4.57 6.75
N SER A 95 10.41 5.17 5.67
CA SER A 95 9.32 6.13 5.73
C SER A 95 8.03 5.45 6.18
N THR A 96 7.31 6.10 7.07
CA THR A 96 5.97 5.68 7.48
C THR A 96 4.87 6.37 6.67
N GLU A 97 5.22 7.16 5.67
CA GLU A 97 4.29 7.97 4.89
C GLU A 97 3.24 7.11 4.16
N TYR A 98 3.68 5.99 3.58
CA TYR A 98 2.82 5.16 2.73
C TYR A 98 2.21 3.97 3.45
N ASN A 99 2.79 3.54 4.56
CA ASN A 99 2.33 2.37 5.30
C ASN A 99 1.41 2.70 6.48
N ARG A 100 1.01 3.97 6.64
CA ARG A 100 0.11 4.43 7.69
C ARG A 100 -1.02 5.30 7.16
N ALA A 101 -2.20 5.12 7.75
CA ALA A 101 -3.39 5.93 7.50
C ALA A 101 -3.94 6.48 8.81
N LYS A 102 -4.19 7.79 8.87
CA LYS A 102 -4.86 8.44 10.00
C LYS A 102 -6.34 8.61 9.66
N ILE A 103 -7.20 7.98 10.44
CA ILE A 103 -8.65 8.01 10.21
C ILE A 103 -9.31 8.74 11.37
N PHE A 104 -10.10 9.78 11.03
CA PHE A 104 -10.89 10.48 12.04
C PHE A 104 -11.93 9.53 12.63
N ILE A 105 -12.15 9.68 13.95
CA ILE A 105 -13.15 8.93 14.67
C ILE A 105 -14.38 9.79 14.96
N ASP A 106 -15.53 9.14 15.07
CA ASP A 106 -16.79 9.76 15.46
C ASP A 106 -16.89 9.94 16.98
N SER A 107 -18.08 10.34 17.48
CA SER A 107 -18.37 10.52 18.90
C SER A 107 -18.34 9.22 19.72
N TYR A 108 -18.45 8.10 19.06
CA TYR A 108 -18.37 6.75 19.66
C TYR A 108 -16.99 6.12 19.50
N GLU A 109 -16.00 6.92 19.06
CA GLU A 109 -14.63 6.49 18.77
C GLU A 109 -14.49 5.44 17.66
N ASN A 110 -15.51 5.30 16.79
CA ASN A 110 -15.45 4.45 15.62
C ASN A 110 -14.71 5.13 14.46
N MET A 111 -13.93 4.37 13.74
CA MET A 111 -13.43 4.74 12.42
C MET A 111 -14.45 4.27 11.37
N ASN A 112 -14.84 5.16 10.45
CA ASN A 112 -15.82 4.85 9.43
C ASN A 112 -15.20 4.98 8.03
N THR A 113 -15.65 4.12 7.12
CA THR A 113 -15.38 4.25 5.68
C THR A 113 -16.32 5.29 5.07
N SER A 114 -16.05 5.67 3.83
CA SER A 114 -16.96 6.52 3.05
C SER A 114 -16.83 6.12 1.59
N ASP A 115 -17.77 5.32 1.11
CA ASP A 115 -17.82 4.92 -0.29
C ASP A 115 -18.39 6.09 -1.12
N PRO A 116 -17.59 6.71 -2.01
CA PRO A 116 -18.05 7.87 -2.78
C PRO A 116 -19.10 7.52 -3.85
N LEU A 117 -19.27 6.24 -4.19
CA LEU A 117 -20.20 5.77 -5.20
C LEU A 117 -21.56 5.41 -4.62
N SER A 118 -21.57 4.64 -3.52
CA SER A 118 -22.83 4.20 -2.88
C SER A 118 -23.28 5.12 -1.75
N GLY A 119 -22.36 5.91 -1.17
CA GLY A 119 -22.61 6.68 0.05
C GLY A 119 -22.68 5.82 1.32
N GLU A 120 -22.44 4.52 1.22
CA GLU A 120 -22.45 3.60 2.35
C GLU A 120 -21.22 3.80 3.24
N THR A 121 -21.40 3.49 4.53
CA THR A 121 -20.35 3.58 5.53
C THR A 121 -20.27 2.30 6.32
N ASP A 122 -19.04 1.77 6.49
CA ASP A 122 -18.75 0.61 7.34
C ASP A 122 -17.92 1.05 8.54
N ILE A 123 -18.08 0.39 9.68
CA ILE A 123 -17.19 0.55 10.82
C ILE A 123 -15.91 -0.26 10.57
N ILE A 124 -14.77 0.41 10.63
CA ILE A 124 -13.46 -0.21 10.47
C ILE A 124 -13.03 -0.81 11.81
N MET A 125 -12.82 -2.12 11.82
CA MET A 125 -12.33 -2.85 12.98
C MET A 125 -10.88 -3.29 12.77
N ASP A 126 -10.15 -3.49 13.87
CA ASP A 126 -8.79 -4.03 13.83
C ASP A 126 -8.75 -5.41 13.13
N ASP A 127 -7.65 -5.69 12.46
CA ASP A 127 -7.40 -6.95 11.77
C ASP A 127 -8.46 -7.31 10.70
N THR A 128 -8.88 -6.29 9.94
CA THR A 128 -9.82 -6.42 8.81
C THR A 128 -9.19 -5.99 7.49
N ILE A 129 -9.77 -6.44 6.38
CA ILE A 129 -9.37 -5.98 5.05
C ILE A 129 -10.25 -4.79 4.68
N VAL A 130 -9.61 -3.67 4.37
CA VAL A 130 -10.27 -2.43 3.97
C VAL A 130 -9.73 -1.96 2.64
N GLU A 131 -10.62 -1.54 1.77
CA GLU A 131 -10.29 -0.92 0.48
C GLU A 131 -10.03 0.57 0.66
N PHE A 132 -8.89 1.05 0.14
CA PHE A 132 -8.48 2.45 0.22
C PHE A 132 -8.22 3.02 -1.16
N SER A 133 -8.57 4.28 -1.35
CA SER A 133 -8.03 5.16 -2.39
C SER A 133 -6.91 6.03 -1.83
N TYR A 134 -6.10 6.61 -2.71
CA TYR A 134 -5.02 7.50 -2.34
C TYR A 134 -5.22 8.89 -2.94
N ASP A 135 -5.22 9.92 -2.10
CA ASP A 135 -5.34 11.33 -2.49
C ASP A 135 -4.08 12.09 -2.05
N SER A 136 -3.19 12.35 -2.99
CA SER A 136 -1.93 13.06 -2.74
C SER A 136 -2.11 14.50 -2.26
N SER A 137 -3.29 15.11 -2.51
CA SER A 137 -3.60 16.49 -2.10
C SER A 137 -3.86 16.63 -0.59
N LYS A 138 -4.15 15.53 0.08
CA LYS A 138 -4.41 15.53 1.53
C LYS A 138 -3.12 15.70 2.32
N LYS A 139 -3.28 16.17 3.56
CA LYS A 139 -2.19 16.30 4.52
C LYS A 139 -1.56 14.93 4.80
N ASP A 140 -0.27 14.90 5.06
CA ASP A 140 0.49 13.69 5.42
C ASP A 140 -0.17 12.88 6.54
N GLY A 141 -0.22 11.59 6.29
CA GLY A 141 -0.94 10.62 7.11
C GLY A 141 -2.45 10.53 6.82
N PHE A 142 -3.07 11.48 6.12
CA PHE A 142 -4.49 11.47 5.74
C PHE A 142 -4.72 11.23 4.24
N LYS A 143 -3.68 10.86 3.49
CA LYS A 143 -3.73 10.61 2.05
C LYS A 143 -4.47 9.33 1.69
N TRP A 144 -4.46 8.33 2.57
CA TRP A 144 -5.23 7.10 2.41
C TRP A 144 -6.66 7.31 2.91
N ILE A 145 -7.63 7.09 2.03
CA ILE A 145 -9.05 7.29 2.29
C ILE A 145 -9.75 5.93 2.27
N PRO A 146 -10.33 5.48 3.39
CA PRO A 146 -11.02 4.20 3.44
C PRO A 146 -12.35 4.29 2.70
N ILE A 147 -12.57 3.36 1.74
CA ILE A 147 -13.78 3.31 0.91
C ILE A 147 -14.81 2.37 1.53
N ARG A 148 -14.42 1.12 1.79
CA ARG A 148 -15.32 0.08 2.34
C ARG A 148 -14.54 -1.06 3.01
N VAL A 149 -15.21 -1.76 3.92
CA VAL A 149 -14.68 -2.99 4.50
C VAL A 149 -14.94 -4.16 3.54
N ARG A 150 -13.92 -4.96 3.29
CA ARG A 150 -13.98 -6.13 2.42
C ARG A 150 -14.28 -7.39 3.26
N TYR A 151 -15.53 -7.54 3.70
CA TYR A 151 -15.94 -8.61 4.62
C TYR A 151 -15.60 -10.02 4.10
N ASN A 152 -15.81 -10.27 2.81
CA ASN A 152 -15.46 -11.55 2.18
C ASN A 152 -13.97 -11.86 2.24
N LYS A 153 -13.12 -10.84 1.98
CA LYS A 153 -11.67 -10.98 2.05
C LYS A 153 -11.17 -11.08 3.49
N THR A 154 -11.80 -10.36 4.41
CA THR A 154 -11.54 -10.46 5.85
C THR A 154 -11.82 -11.88 6.36
N SER A 155 -12.96 -12.46 5.98
CA SER A 155 -13.30 -13.84 6.31
C SER A 155 -12.29 -14.83 5.73
N LEU A 156 -11.88 -14.65 4.46
CA LEU A 156 -10.85 -15.48 3.84
C LEU A 156 -9.51 -15.41 4.58
N TYR A 157 -9.09 -14.21 4.99
CA TYR A 157 -7.89 -14.00 5.79
C TYR A 157 -7.96 -14.72 7.13
N LYS A 158 -9.05 -14.53 7.89
CA LYS A 158 -9.24 -15.16 9.21
C LYS A 158 -9.29 -16.68 9.14
N ASN A 159 -9.71 -17.24 8.02
CA ASN A 159 -9.71 -18.67 7.75
C ASN A 159 -8.36 -19.19 7.18
N GLY A 160 -7.29 -18.39 7.24
CA GLY A 160 -5.97 -18.81 6.78
C GLY A 160 -5.75 -18.77 5.27
N GLY A 161 -6.67 -18.17 4.51
CA GLY A 161 -6.53 -17.99 3.06
C GLY A 161 -5.37 -17.05 2.72
N ARG A 162 -4.72 -17.29 1.58
CA ARG A 162 -3.60 -16.45 1.11
C ARG A 162 -4.01 -15.27 0.23
N ASN A 163 -5.18 -15.37 -0.44
CA ASN A 163 -5.66 -14.35 -1.38
C ASN A 163 -6.67 -13.41 -0.72
N TYR A 164 -6.29 -12.78 0.40
CA TYR A 164 -7.18 -11.92 1.18
C TYR A 164 -7.18 -10.46 0.73
N GLY A 165 -6.03 -9.82 0.63
CA GLY A 165 -5.88 -8.43 0.18
C GLY A 165 -5.13 -8.36 -1.16
N ASN A 166 -4.59 -7.21 -1.49
CA ASN A 166 -3.65 -7.13 -2.59
C ASN A 166 -2.31 -7.73 -2.18
N ASN A 167 -1.65 -8.42 -3.12
CA ASN A 167 -0.25 -8.78 -2.92
C ASN A 167 0.64 -7.55 -3.15
N GLU A 168 1.89 -7.61 -2.65
CA GLU A 168 2.86 -6.53 -2.72
C GLU A 168 3.04 -5.99 -4.15
N LYS A 169 3.18 -6.89 -5.13
CA LYS A 169 3.34 -6.48 -6.54
C LYS A 169 2.14 -5.70 -7.05
N THR A 170 0.93 -6.23 -6.84
CA THR A 170 -0.32 -5.58 -7.28
C THR A 170 -0.51 -4.22 -6.59
N ALA A 171 -0.26 -4.15 -5.28
CA ALA A 171 -0.36 -2.90 -4.53
C ALA A 171 0.65 -1.85 -5.04
N ASN A 172 1.88 -2.26 -5.34
CA ASN A 172 2.91 -1.41 -5.91
C ASN A 172 2.53 -0.92 -7.32
N ASP A 173 2.00 -1.79 -8.18
CA ASP A 173 1.57 -1.41 -9.53
C ASP A 173 0.41 -0.39 -9.47
N ILE A 174 -0.55 -0.57 -8.55
CA ILE A 174 -1.65 0.39 -8.33
C ILE A 174 -1.11 1.70 -7.76
N PHE A 175 -0.20 1.64 -6.79
CA PHE A 175 0.41 2.84 -6.21
C PHE A 175 1.19 3.64 -7.25
N MET A 176 1.90 2.96 -8.15
CA MET A 176 2.55 3.61 -9.29
C MET A 176 1.53 4.33 -10.19
N ALA A 177 0.36 3.73 -10.42
CA ALA A 177 -0.69 4.37 -11.22
C ALA A 177 -1.27 5.64 -10.56
N TYR A 178 -1.23 5.77 -9.23
CA TYR A 178 -1.54 7.03 -8.56
C TYR A 178 -0.46 8.10 -8.76
N GLN A 179 0.82 7.69 -8.75
CA GLN A 179 1.94 8.62 -8.86
C GLN A 179 2.18 9.08 -10.31
N VAL A 180 1.98 8.18 -11.26
CA VAL A 180 2.19 8.43 -12.68
C VAL A 180 1.01 7.84 -13.48
N PRO A 181 -0.15 8.50 -13.46
CA PRO A 181 -1.36 7.99 -14.09
C PRO A 181 -1.25 7.99 -15.60
N VAL A 182 -1.81 6.95 -16.23
CA VAL A 182 -2.08 6.92 -17.68
C VAL A 182 -3.50 7.42 -17.89
N LEU A 183 -3.62 8.59 -18.49
CA LEU A 183 -4.90 9.25 -18.72
C LEU A 183 -5.61 8.67 -19.96
N GLU A 184 -6.91 8.92 -20.07
CA GLU A 184 -7.76 8.40 -21.13
C GLU A 184 -7.29 8.81 -22.52
N ASP A 185 -6.88 10.06 -22.68
CA ASP A 185 -6.37 10.61 -23.94
C ASP A 185 -5.14 9.85 -24.48
N VAL A 186 -4.25 9.38 -23.58
CA VAL A 186 -3.11 8.55 -23.92
C VAL A 186 -3.56 7.18 -24.45
N ILE A 187 -4.60 6.61 -23.84
CA ILE A 187 -5.16 5.31 -24.27
C ILE A 187 -5.85 5.43 -25.62
N VAL A 188 -6.67 6.48 -25.79
CA VAL A 188 -7.45 6.69 -27.02
C VAL A 188 -6.57 7.07 -28.20
N SER A 189 -5.58 7.93 -28.00
CA SER A 189 -4.67 8.37 -29.06
C SER A 189 -3.60 7.35 -29.42
N GLY A 190 -3.27 6.45 -28.49
CA GLY A 190 -2.11 5.56 -28.59
C GLY A 190 -0.75 6.28 -28.50
N ASN A 191 -0.77 7.60 -28.31
CA ASN A 191 0.44 8.41 -28.21
C ASN A 191 0.89 8.50 -26.74
N ILE A 192 1.97 7.82 -26.41
CA ILE A 192 2.55 7.86 -25.05
C ILE A 192 3.54 9.03 -24.99
N PRO A 193 3.27 10.10 -24.21
CA PRO A 193 4.22 11.18 -24.04
C PRO A 193 5.56 10.66 -23.49
N LYS A 194 6.67 11.12 -24.07
CA LYS A 194 8.02 10.71 -23.65
C LYS A 194 8.25 10.97 -22.15
N GLU A 195 7.79 12.10 -21.67
CA GLU A 195 7.88 12.46 -20.25
C GLU A 195 7.13 11.48 -19.32
N LEU A 196 5.98 10.96 -19.75
CA LEU A 196 5.24 9.95 -19.00
C LEU A 196 6.04 8.65 -18.91
N LEU A 197 6.63 8.22 -20.00
CA LEU A 197 7.45 7.01 -20.06
C LEU A 197 8.71 7.15 -19.19
N GLU A 198 9.37 8.30 -19.24
CA GLU A 198 10.54 8.61 -18.41
C GLU A 198 10.19 8.61 -16.92
N LYS A 199 9.08 9.25 -16.52
CA LYS A 199 8.57 9.24 -15.14
C LYS A 199 8.27 7.83 -14.66
N GLN A 200 7.55 7.03 -15.46
CA GLN A 200 7.25 5.63 -15.10
C GLN A 200 8.52 4.80 -14.96
N THR A 201 9.47 4.97 -15.87
CA THR A 201 10.73 4.23 -15.83
C THR A 201 11.56 4.59 -14.59
N LYS A 202 11.65 5.89 -14.28
CA LYS A 202 12.32 6.36 -13.06
C LYS A 202 11.69 5.78 -11.81
N PHE A 203 10.36 5.87 -11.68
CA PHE A 203 9.61 5.37 -10.53
C PHE A 203 9.77 3.85 -10.34
N ARG A 204 9.71 3.07 -11.43
CA ARG A 204 9.96 1.62 -11.40
C ARG A 204 11.38 1.29 -10.95
N LYS A 205 12.38 2.06 -11.40
CA LYS A 205 13.77 1.88 -10.97
C LYS A 205 13.94 2.15 -9.47
N GLU A 206 13.32 3.20 -8.95
CA GLU A 206 13.34 3.53 -7.52
C GLU A 206 12.71 2.42 -6.67
N MET A 207 11.54 1.92 -7.07
CA MET A 207 10.89 0.79 -6.39
C MET A 207 11.73 -0.49 -6.46
N SER A 208 12.30 -0.81 -7.61
CA SER A 208 13.13 -2.01 -7.81
C SER A 208 14.45 -1.93 -7.06
N ALA A 209 15.13 -0.78 -7.05
CA ALA A 209 16.38 -0.59 -6.32
C ALA A 209 16.19 -0.81 -4.81
N ASN A 210 15.05 -0.41 -4.28
CA ASN A 210 14.74 -0.59 -2.86
C ASN A 210 14.32 -2.03 -2.52
N SER A 211 13.68 -2.73 -3.44
CA SER A 211 13.42 -4.18 -3.34
C SER A 211 14.74 -4.97 -3.28
N VAL A 212 15.71 -4.62 -4.13
CA VAL A 212 17.05 -5.23 -4.13
C VAL A 212 17.80 -4.91 -2.84
N LYS A 213 17.75 -3.64 -2.35
CA LYS A 213 18.37 -3.26 -1.06
C LYS A 213 17.81 -4.05 0.11
N ARG A 214 16.50 -4.29 0.13
CA ARG A 214 15.84 -5.12 1.14
C ARG A 214 16.38 -6.55 1.11
N SER A 215 16.45 -7.16 -0.06
CA SER A 215 17.00 -8.51 -0.25
C SER A 215 18.46 -8.62 0.12
N VAL A 216 19.24 -7.57 -0.09
CA VAL A 216 20.66 -7.50 0.22
C VAL A 216 20.92 -7.30 1.70
N ASN A 217 20.22 -6.38 2.36
CA ASN A 217 20.31 -6.19 3.80
C ASN A 217 19.91 -7.46 4.56
N GLU A 218 18.89 -8.16 4.11
CA GLU A 218 18.47 -9.44 4.64
C GLU A 218 19.59 -10.51 4.49
N TYR A 219 20.31 -10.50 3.38
CA TYR A 219 21.39 -11.44 3.13
C TYR A 219 22.61 -11.15 4.03
N TYR A 220 22.94 -9.88 4.26
CA TYR A 220 24.07 -9.49 5.12
C TYR A 220 23.80 -9.76 6.61
N THR A 221 22.57 -9.63 7.07
CA THR A 221 22.22 -9.96 8.46
C THR A 221 22.22 -11.46 8.75
N THR A 222 22.14 -12.29 7.71
CA THR A 222 22.08 -13.76 7.86
C THR A 222 23.39 -14.47 7.57
N ASN A 223 24.36 -13.83 6.91
CA ASN A 223 25.63 -14.47 6.51
C ASN A 223 26.82 -13.52 6.65
N THR A 224 27.42 -13.46 7.82
CA THR A 224 28.69 -12.73 8.03
C THR A 224 29.91 -13.46 7.47
N SER A 225 29.79 -14.67 6.93
CA SER A 225 30.90 -15.50 6.49
C SER A 225 31.25 -15.50 4.99
N ASP A 226 30.39 -14.92 4.12
CA ASP A 226 30.58 -15.09 2.66
C ASP A 226 30.59 -13.77 1.87
N LYS A 227 31.48 -12.85 2.28
CA LYS A 227 31.63 -11.52 1.62
C LYS A 227 32.03 -11.58 0.13
N ASN A 228 32.68 -12.64 -0.32
CA ASN A 228 33.25 -12.71 -1.68
C ASN A 228 32.24 -13.19 -2.73
N HIS A 229 31.27 -14.02 -2.38
CA HIS A 229 30.27 -14.53 -3.31
C HIS A 229 29.23 -13.48 -3.69
N ILE A 230 29.03 -12.49 -2.85
CA ILE A 230 28.07 -11.40 -3.00
C ILE A 230 28.56 -10.38 -4.04
N ARG A 231 29.85 -10.07 -4.06
CA ARG A 231 30.44 -9.14 -5.02
C ARG A 231 30.29 -9.60 -6.47
N GLN A 232 30.44 -10.90 -6.71
CA GLN A 232 30.27 -11.47 -8.06
C GLN A 232 28.82 -11.45 -8.52
N LYS A 233 27.86 -11.68 -7.62
CA LYS A 233 26.43 -11.60 -7.95
C LYS A 233 25.95 -10.16 -8.23
N TYR A 234 26.54 -9.18 -7.56
CA TYR A 234 26.27 -7.76 -7.83
C TYR A 234 26.72 -7.31 -9.22
N GLN A 235 27.87 -7.79 -9.68
CA GLN A 235 28.35 -7.48 -11.03
C GLN A 235 27.49 -8.10 -12.13
N SER A 236 26.91 -9.30 -11.89
CA SER A 236 26.02 -9.94 -12.85
C SER A 236 24.66 -9.26 -12.96
N PHE A 237 24.13 -8.65 -11.89
CA PHE A 237 22.88 -7.89 -11.92
C PHE A 237 23.02 -6.50 -12.58
N HIS A 238 24.20 -5.88 -12.51
CA HIS A 238 24.48 -4.61 -13.22
C HIS A 238 24.55 -4.80 -14.74
N ASN A 239 24.92 -5.97 -15.21
CA ASN A 239 25.03 -6.30 -16.65
C ASN A 239 23.71 -6.73 -17.31
N VAL A 240 22.62 -6.86 -16.56
CA VAL A 240 21.27 -7.22 -17.06
C VAL A 240 20.34 -6.00 -17.19
N ILE A 241 20.81 -4.79 -16.76
CA ILE A 241 20.01 -3.55 -16.76
C ILE A 241 20.65 -2.50 -17.73
N VAL A 242 21.44 -2.92 -18.69
CA VAL A 242 21.89 -2.07 -19.80
C VAL A 242 21.12 -2.45 -21.08
#